data_a8367e8e5f98adc8695ec54e81378a11
#
_entry.id   a8367e8e5f98adc8695ec54e81378a11
#
_cell.length_a   1.000
_cell.length_b   1.000
_cell.length_c   1.000
_cell.angle_alpha   90.00
_cell.angle_beta   90.00
_cell.angle_gamma   90.00
#
_symmetry.space_group_name_H-M   'P 1'
#
loop_
_entity.id
_entity.type
_entity.pdbx_description
1 polymer ?
#
loop_
_entity_poly.entity_id
_entity_poly.type
_entity_poly.pdbx_seq_one_letter_code
_entity_poly.pdbx_strand_id
1 'polypeptide(L)'
;MRQVVLDTETTGLRPSEGHRVIEIAAIEIIDYLPTGKTYQQYINPQRDVPDSSFKVHGLSYEFLKDKPLFEHIVSEFLEFLGADPIIAHNVDFDVGFLNYELNTCGKESLKNDKIDTVSIAREKFPGQSVSLDALCKRFAIDNKQREKHSATIDTELLARVYIELMDARELSLDLSSKSVTVDSTPSFDTEKIKNRNL
;
A
#
# COMPACT_ATOMS: atom_id res chain seq x y z
N MET A 1 -11.46 -4.09 7.51
CA MET A 1 -10.95 -5.17 6.63
C MET A 1 -9.47 -4.88 6.33
N ARG A 2 -8.59 -5.89 6.48
CA ARG A 2 -7.16 -5.77 6.15
C ARG A 2 -6.96 -5.76 4.64
N GLN A 3 -6.03 -4.94 4.15
CA GLN A 3 -5.58 -4.83 2.77
C GLN A 3 -4.09 -4.52 2.77
N VAL A 4 -3.39 -4.84 1.68
CA VAL A 4 -1.96 -4.59 1.54
C VAL A 4 -1.71 -3.72 0.32
N VAL A 5 -1.21 -2.51 0.55
CA VAL A 5 -0.71 -1.64 -0.52
C VAL A 5 0.69 -2.07 -0.87
N LEU A 6 0.99 -2.26 -2.14
CA LEU A 6 2.25 -2.84 -2.62
C LEU A 6 2.76 -2.09 -3.84
N ASP A 7 4.08 -2.01 -3.96
CA ASP A 7 4.79 -1.53 -5.15
C ASP A 7 6.09 -2.30 -5.32
N THR A 8 6.55 -2.45 -6.56
CA THR A 8 7.78 -3.16 -6.89
C THR A 8 8.65 -2.38 -7.86
N GLU A 9 9.98 -2.37 -7.63
CA GLU A 9 10.95 -1.97 -8.64
C GLU A 9 11.52 -3.19 -9.34
N THR A 10 11.81 -3.05 -10.62
CA THR A 10 12.23 -4.15 -11.48
C THR A 10 13.36 -3.77 -12.41
N THR A 11 14.08 -4.74 -12.93
CA THR A 11 15.15 -4.51 -13.93
C THR A 11 14.61 -4.18 -15.33
N GLY A 12 13.28 -4.11 -15.52
CA GLY A 12 12.66 -3.80 -16.81
C GLY A 12 11.16 -4.05 -16.80
N LEU A 13 10.53 -4.08 -17.97
CA LEU A 13 9.07 -4.01 -18.08
C LEU A 13 8.36 -5.37 -18.14
N ARG A 14 9.09 -6.47 -18.45
CA ARG A 14 8.46 -7.76 -18.68
C ARG A 14 9.27 -8.91 -18.09
N PRO A 15 8.67 -9.72 -17.20
CA PRO A 15 9.36 -10.89 -16.66
C PRO A 15 9.68 -11.93 -17.75
N SER A 16 8.88 -12.02 -18.83
CA SER A 16 9.13 -12.91 -19.97
C SER A 16 10.42 -12.58 -20.74
N GLU A 17 10.98 -11.39 -20.58
CA GLU A 17 12.27 -10.97 -21.13
C GLU A 17 13.42 -11.21 -20.14
N GLY A 18 13.16 -11.96 -19.08
CA GLY A 18 14.13 -12.27 -18.03
C GLY A 18 14.33 -11.13 -17.03
N HIS A 19 13.49 -10.11 -17.04
CA HIS A 19 13.54 -9.05 -16.02
C HIS A 19 13.10 -9.59 -14.66
N ARG A 20 13.65 -9.01 -13.59
CA ARG A 20 13.53 -9.51 -12.23
C ARG A 20 13.10 -8.39 -11.28
N VAL A 21 12.46 -8.75 -10.18
CA VAL A 21 12.17 -7.85 -9.06
C VAL A 21 13.46 -7.51 -8.32
N ILE A 22 13.63 -6.22 -7.95
CA ILE A 22 14.80 -5.71 -7.23
C ILE A 22 14.46 -4.99 -5.94
N GLU A 23 13.23 -4.51 -5.77
CA GLU A 23 12.70 -3.99 -4.51
C GLU A 23 11.23 -4.38 -4.41
N ILE A 24 10.80 -4.76 -3.21
CA ILE A 24 9.39 -4.90 -2.85
C ILE A 24 9.16 -3.99 -1.64
N ALA A 25 8.11 -3.20 -1.69
CA ALA A 25 7.60 -2.51 -0.52
C ALA A 25 6.11 -2.78 -0.36
N ALA A 26 5.66 -2.94 0.88
CA ALA A 26 4.26 -3.15 1.20
C ALA A 26 3.88 -2.50 2.53
N ILE A 27 2.65 -2.00 2.61
CA ILE A 27 2.08 -1.34 3.78
C ILE A 27 0.74 -1.99 4.11
N GLU A 28 0.57 -2.38 5.38
CA GLU A 28 -0.70 -2.84 5.88
C GLU A 28 -1.65 -1.67 6.14
N ILE A 29 -2.87 -1.77 5.63
CA ILE A 29 -3.97 -0.89 5.99
C ILE A 29 -5.15 -1.70 6.51
N ILE A 30 -5.85 -1.19 7.52
CA ILE A 30 -7.07 -1.76 8.06
C ILE A 30 -8.13 -0.66 8.05
N ASP A 31 -9.26 -0.94 7.36
CA ASP A 31 -10.37 0.00 7.24
C ASP A 31 -9.89 1.40 6.78
N TYR A 32 -9.06 1.42 5.74
CA TYR A 32 -8.41 2.60 5.14
C TYR A 32 -7.42 3.34 6.04
N LEU A 33 -7.02 2.78 7.18
CA LEU A 33 -6.04 3.38 8.07
C LEU A 33 -4.73 2.59 8.05
N PRO A 34 -3.59 3.23 7.76
CA PRO A 34 -2.28 2.59 7.90
C PRO A 34 -2.04 2.16 9.34
N THR A 35 -1.62 0.90 9.53
CA THR A 35 -1.37 0.34 10.87
C THR A 35 0.03 0.62 11.38
N GLY A 36 0.93 1.07 10.49
CA GLY A 36 2.36 1.20 10.74
C GLY A 36 3.15 -0.07 10.48
N LYS A 37 2.51 -1.20 10.17
CA LYS A 37 3.22 -2.40 9.73
C LYS A 37 3.61 -2.26 8.27
N THR A 38 4.89 -2.46 7.99
CA THR A 38 5.48 -2.35 6.65
C THR A 38 6.38 -3.55 6.38
N TYR A 39 6.53 -3.87 5.10
CA TYR A 39 7.53 -4.78 4.59
C TYR A 39 8.36 -4.07 3.53
N GLN A 40 9.68 -4.21 3.57
CA GLN A 40 10.57 -3.67 2.54
C GLN A 40 11.77 -4.58 2.38
N GLN A 41 12.08 -4.94 1.13
CA GLN A 41 13.22 -5.79 0.84
C GLN A 41 13.84 -5.44 -0.51
N TYR A 42 15.17 -5.18 -0.53
CA TYR A 42 15.97 -5.19 -1.74
C TYR A 42 16.37 -6.62 -2.09
N ILE A 43 16.42 -6.93 -3.39
CA ILE A 43 16.59 -8.29 -3.90
C ILE A 43 17.71 -8.28 -4.94
N ASN A 44 18.60 -9.26 -4.86
CA ASN A 44 19.59 -9.50 -5.88
C ASN A 44 18.92 -10.13 -7.12
N PRO A 45 18.88 -9.43 -8.26
CA PRO A 45 18.23 -9.93 -9.46
C PRO A 45 19.03 -11.03 -10.18
N GLN A 46 20.27 -11.32 -9.76
CA GLN A 46 21.23 -12.22 -10.44
C GLN A 46 21.46 -11.86 -11.92
N ARG A 47 21.31 -10.59 -12.26
CA ARG A 47 21.52 -10.03 -13.60
C ARG A 47 21.83 -8.55 -13.51
N ASP A 48 22.43 -8.01 -14.56
CA ASP A 48 22.68 -6.57 -14.66
C ASP A 48 21.37 -5.76 -14.67
N VAL A 49 21.46 -4.55 -14.12
CA VAL A 49 20.39 -3.56 -14.16
C VAL A 49 20.61 -2.65 -15.37
N PRO A 50 19.70 -2.66 -16.36
CA PRO A 50 19.81 -1.78 -17.53
C PRO A 50 19.82 -0.29 -17.14
N ASP A 51 20.59 0.52 -17.86
CA ASP A 51 20.68 1.97 -17.64
C ASP A 51 19.31 2.67 -17.66
N SER A 52 18.38 2.18 -18.50
CA SER A 52 17.01 2.70 -18.56
C SER A 52 16.28 2.55 -17.23
N SER A 53 16.40 1.38 -16.58
CA SER A 53 15.78 1.10 -15.29
C SER A 53 16.52 1.84 -14.17
N PHE A 54 17.86 1.83 -14.19
CA PHE A 54 18.67 2.60 -13.23
C PHE A 54 18.33 4.09 -13.20
N LYS A 55 18.05 4.69 -14.35
CA LYS A 55 17.61 6.12 -14.43
C LYS A 55 16.28 6.35 -13.73
N VAL A 56 15.40 5.35 -13.67
CA VAL A 56 14.08 5.44 -13.04
C VAL A 56 14.20 5.33 -11.52
N HIS A 57 14.74 4.21 -11.01
CA HIS A 57 14.74 3.91 -9.57
C HIS A 57 16.09 4.15 -8.88
N GLY A 58 17.21 4.27 -9.62
CA GLY A 58 18.52 4.57 -9.05
C GLY A 58 19.23 3.41 -8.34
N LEU A 59 18.70 2.18 -8.41
CA LEU A 59 19.30 1.00 -7.81
C LEU A 59 20.28 0.36 -8.79
N SER A 60 21.57 0.33 -8.46
CA SER A 60 22.60 -0.29 -9.29
C SER A 60 22.75 -1.77 -8.98
N TYR A 61 23.25 -2.55 -9.95
CA TYR A 61 23.61 -3.95 -9.69
C TYR A 61 24.66 -4.06 -8.57
N GLU A 62 25.61 -3.15 -8.51
CA GLU A 62 26.64 -3.12 -7.48
C GLU A 62 26.06 -3.01 -6.06
N PHE A 63 24.96 -2.26 -5.89
CA PHE A 63 24.22 -2.18 -4.64
C PHE A 63 23.42 -3.47 -4.36
N LEU A 64 22.87 -4.10 -5.41
CA LEU A 64 21.94 -5.22 -5.28
C LEU A 64 22.62 -6.58 -5.17
N LYS A 65 23.86 -6.74 -5.67
CA LYS A 65 24.55 -8.03 -5.74
C LYS A 65 24.71 -8.76 -4.40
N ASP A 66 24.80 -7.98 -3.30
CA ASP A 66 24.97 -8.52 -1.94
C ASP A 66 23.63 -8.62 -1.18
N LYS A 67 22.50 -8.36 -1.85
CA LYS A 67 21.16 -8.51 -1.26
C LYS A 67 20.71 -9.99 -1.34
N PRO A 68 19.74 -10.40 -0.51
CA PRO A 68 19.21 -11.76 -0.59
C PRO A 68 18.58 -12.04 -1.96
N LEU A 69 18.55 -13.31 -2.34
CA LEU A 69 17.77 -13.77 -3.48
C LEU A 69 16.28 -13.81 -3.12
N PHE A 70 15.40 -13.75 -4.12
CA PHE A 70 13.95 -13.81 -3.89
C PHE A 70 13.54 -15.09 -3.12
N GLU A 71 14.15 -16.23 -3.43
CA GLU A 71 13.88 -17.50 -2.73
C GLU A 71 14.15 -17.47 -1.22
N HIS A 72 15.06 -16.60 -0.76
CA HIS A 72 15.39 -16.46 0.65
C HIS A 72 14.36 -15.59 1.42
N ILE A 73 13.66 -14.69 0.74
CA ILE A 73 12.73 -13.74 1.36
C ILE A 73 11.26 -14.12 1.13
N VAL A 74 10.99 -15.03 0.23
CA VAL A 74 9.63 -15.35 -0.25
C VAL A 74 8.69 -15.80 0.89
N SER A 75 9.19 -16.53 1.88
CA SER A 75 8.35 -17.02 2.98
C SER A 75 7.89 -15.88 3.88
N GLU A 76 8.78 -14.96 4.23
CA GLU A 76 8.47 -13.78 5.04
C GLU A 76 7.54 -12.83 4.26
N PHE A 77 7.79 -12.64 2.97
CA PHE A 77 6.92 -11.84 2.11
C PHE A 77 5.50 -12.38 2.04
N LEU A 78 5.34 -13.69 1.81
CA LEU A 78 4.02 -14.33 1.77
C LEU A 78 3.30 -14.30 3.11
N GLU A 79 4.03 -14.43 4.22
CA GLU A 79 3.48 -14.28 5.57
C GLU A 79 2.95 -12.86 5.80
N PHE A 80 3.73 -11.82 5.40
CA PHE A 80 3.27 -10.43 5.48
C PHE A 80 2.05 -10.19 4.61
N LEU A 81 2.05 -10.70 3.38
CA LEU A 81 0.97 -10.49 2.42
C LEU A 81 -0.34 -11.16 2.88
N GLY A 82 -0.26 -12.40 3.36
CA GLY A 82 -1.42 -13.19 3.71
C GLY A 82 -2.33 -13.48 2.51
N ALA A 83 -3.61 -13.67 2.78
CA ALA A 83 -4.65 -13.88 1.76
C ALA A 83 -5.46 -12.60 1.47
N ASP A 84 -5.03 -11.45 1.98
CA ASP A 84 -5.75 -10.18 1.90
C ASP A 84 -5.62 -9.54 0.50
N PRO A 85 -6.55 -8.65 0.11
CA PRO A 85 -6.48 -7.94 -1.16
C PRO A 85 -5.20 -7.12 -1.31
N ILE A 86 -4.61 -7.17 -2.52
CA ILE A 86 -3.44 -6.38 -2.93
C ILE A 86 -3.92 -5.13 -3.65
N ILE A 87 -3.42 -3.98 -3.20
CA ILE A 87 -3.63 -2.68 -3.83
C ILE A 87 -2.31 -2.25 -4.48
N ALA A 88 -2.34 -1.97 -5.79
CA ALA A 88 -1.18 -1.40 -6.48
C ALA A 88 -1.61 -0.41 -7.58
N HIS A 89 -0.64 0.35 -8.09
CA HIS A 89 -0.88 1.30 -9.17
C HIS A 89 -0.51 0.69 -10.51
N ASN A 90 -1.46 0.04 -11.18
CA ASN A 90 -1.32 -0.94 -12.26
C ASN A 90 -0.95 -2.33 -11.73
N VAL A 91 -1.81 -2.86 -10.88
CA VAL A 91 -1.61 -4.09 -10.08
C VAL A 91 -1.17 -5.32 -10.88
N ASP A 92 -1.56 -5.43 -12.14
CA ASP A 92 -1.17 -6.56 -12.99
C ASP A 92 0.33 -6.57 -13.31
N PHE A 93 0.99 -5.42 -13.29
CA PHE A 93 2.44 -5.32 -13.44
C PHE A 93 3.15 -5.97 -12.24
N ASP A 94 2.85 -5.52 -11.04
CA ASP A 94 3.50 -6.01 -9.81
C ASP A 94 3.20 -7.48 -9.56
N VAL A 95 1.92 -7.87 -9.63
CA VAL A 95 1.51 -9.26 -9.43
C VAL A 95 2.07 -10.16 -10.52
N GLY A 96 2.20 -9.68 -11.76
CA GLY A 96 2.83 -10.41 -12.86
C GLY A 96 4.29 -10.74 -12.58
N PHE A 97 5.08 -9.77 -12.10
CA PHE A 97 6.46 -9.97 -11.69
C PHE A 97 6.59 -10.87 -10.47
N LEU A 98 5.79 -10.65 -9.44
CA LEU A 98 5.79 -11.49 -8.23
C LEU A 98 5.44 -12.95 -8.55
N ASN A 99 4.44 -13.18 -9.40
CA ASN A 99 4.08 -14.53 -9.82
C ASN A 99 5.20 -15.21 -10.61
N TYR A 100 5.92 -14.47 -11.45
CA TYR A 100 7.08 -14.99 -12.14
C TYR A 100 8.18 -15.42 -11.16
N GLU A 101 8.50 -14.59 -10.17
CA GLU A 101 9.48 -14.93 -9.13
C GLU A 101 9.03 -16.14 -8.30
N LEU A 102 7.77 -16.19 -7.88
CA LEU A 102 7.18 -17.30 -7.14
C LEU A 102 7.30 -18.62 -7.93
N ASN A 103 6.91 -18.61 -9.19
CA ASN A 103 6.98 -19.78 -10.04
C ASN A 103 8.45 -20.26 -10.25
N THR A 104 9.40 -19.32 -10.33
CA THR A 104 10.82 -19.63 -10.43
C THR A 104 11.34 -20.34 -9.16
N CYS A 105 10.76 -20.02 -7.99
CA CYS A 105 11.06 -20.67 -6.71
C CYS A 105 10.19 -21.92 -6.45
N GLY A 106 9.40 -22.38 -7.41
CA GLY A 106 8.52 -23.54 -7.25
C GLY A 106 7.32 -23.30 -6.32
N LYS A 107 6.92 -22.04 -6.13
CA LYS A 107 5.75 -21.63 -5.36
C LYS A 107 4.55 -21.40 -6.27
N GLU A 108 3.34 -21.52 -5.71
CA GLU A 108 2.11 -21.17 -6.43
C GLU A 108 2.01 -19.66 -6.66
N SER A 109 1.34 -19.27 -7.74
CA SER A 109 0.98 -17.87 -7.97
C SER A 109 0.04 -17.33 -6.90
N LEU A 110 0.10 -16.01 -6.68
CA LEU A 110 -0.78 -15.29 -5.77
C LEU A 110 -2.26 -15.48 -6.17
N LYS A 111 -3.10 -15.71 -5.18
CA LYS A 111 -4.57 -15.88 -5.32
C LYS A 111 -5.33 -14.71 -4.70
N ASN A 112 -4.62 -13.70 -4.24
CA ASN A 112 -5.17 -12.51 -3.61
C ASN A 112 -6.06 -11.73 -4.58
N ASP A 113 -7.15 -11.16 -4.10
CA ASP A 113 -7.92 -10.18 -4.84
C ASP A 113 -7.05 -8.98 -5.19
N LYS A 114 -7.26 -8.41 -6.37
CA LYS A 114 -6.48 -7.29 -6.89
C LYS A 114 -7.31 -6.02 -6.95
N ILE A 115 -6.79 -4.94 -6.41
CA ILE A 115 -7.38 -3.60 -6.46
C ILE A 115 -6.43 -2.69 -7.24
N ASP A 116 -6.85 -2.28 -8.43
CA ASP A 116 -6.05 -1.41 -9.30
C ASP A 116 -6.46 0.05 -9.14
N THR A 117 -5.60 0.84 -8.52
CA THR A 117 -5.85 2.29 -8.32
C THR A 117 -5.86 3.08 -9.63
N VAL A 118 -5.20 2.60 -10.70
CA VAL A 118 -5.28 3.21 -12.04
C VAL A 118 -6.69 3.09 -12.59
N SER A 119 -7.30 1.91 -12.47
CA SER A 119 -8.67 1.66 -12.93
C SER A 119 -9.68 2.52 -12.17
N ILE A 120 -9.58 2.55 -10.84
CA ILE A 120 -10.43 3.40 -9.98
C ILE A 120 -10.29 4.88 -10.36
N ALA A 121 -9.04 5.36 -10.53
CA ALA A 121 -8.78 6.75 -10.87
C ALA A 121 -9.30 7.12 -12.27
N ARG A 122 -9.23 6.22 -13.25
CA ARG A 122 -9.78 6.43 -14.60
C ARG A 122 -11.30 6.56 -14.59
N GLU A 123 -11.98 5.79 -13.77
CA GLU A 123 -13.43 5.89 -13.59
C GLU A 123 -13.82 7.21 -12.93
N LYS A 124 -13.10 7.65 -11.88
CA LYS A 124 -13.36 8.92 -11.18
C LYS A 124 -12.98 10.16 -12.00
N PHE A 125 -11.93 10.08 -12.82
CA PHE A 125 -11.36 11.21 -13.54
C PHE A 125 -11.18 10.92 -15.04
N PRO A 126 -12.27 10.69 -15.78
CA PRO A 126 -12.20 10.33 -17.18
C PRO A 126 -11.45 11.39 -18.00
N GLY A 127 -10.55 10.94 -18.88
CA GLY A 127 -9.76 11.80 -19.77
C GLY A 127 -8.62 12.58 -19.10
N GLN A 128 -8.37 12.37 -17.81
CA GLN A 128 -7.29 13.06 -17.08
C GLN A 128 -6.10 12.12 -16.81
N SER A 129 -4.93 12.72 -16.52
CA SER A 129 -3.78 11.93 -16.09
C SER A 129 -4.05 11.28 -14.73
N VAL A 130 -3.75 9.99 -14.65
CA VAL A 130 -3.91 9.16 -13.43
C VAL A 130 -2.58 8.58 -12.95
N SER A 131 -1.43 9.14 -13.39
CA SER A 131 -0.14 8.75 -12.80
C SER A 131 -0.13 9.06 -11.30
N LEU A 132 0.69 8.35 -10.52
CA LEU A 132 0.79 8.57 -9.07
C LEU A 132 1.08 10.04 -8.74
N ASP A 133 2.00 10.70 -9.48
CA ASP A 133 2.29 12.13 -9.33
C ASP A 133 1.09 13.03 -9.62
N ALA A 134 0.32 12.70 -10.68
CA ALA A 134 -0.88 13.47 -11.01
C ALA A 134 -1.95 13.34 -9.93
N LEU A 135 -2.11 12.16 -9.34
CA LEU A 135 -3.04 11.91 -8.24
C LEU A 135 -2.56 12.58 -6.95
N CYS A 136 -1.27 12.52 -6.62
CA CYS A 136 -0.70 13.25 -5.49
C CYS A 136 -0.97 14.76 -5.61
N LYS A 137 -0.73 15.34 -6.79
CA LYS A 137 -1.02 16.76 -7.06
C LYS A 137 -2.50 17.07 -6.89
N ARG A 138 -3.39 16.22 -7.39
CA ARG A 138 -4.85 16.39 -7.29
C ARG A 138 -5.33 16.41 -5.87
N PHE A 139 -4.84 15.49 -5.05
CA PHE A 139 -5.24 15.33 -3.65
C PHE A 139 -4.40 16.16 -2.67
N ALA A 140 -3.54 17.06 -3.17
CA ALA A 140 -2.61 17.87 -2.38
C ALA A 140 -1.73 17.03 -1.42
N ILE A 141 -1.31 15.85 -1.87
CA ILE A 141 -0.37 14.98 -1.19
C ILE A 141 1.05 15.44 -1.54
N ASP A 142 1.86 15.77 -0.52
CA ASP A 142 3.25 16.17 -0.73
C ASP A 142 4.08 14.97 -1.19
N ASN A 143 4.66 15.07 -2.41
CA ASN A 143 5.52 14.08 -3.04
C ASN A 143 6.94 14.61 -3.34
N LYS A 144 7.38 15.66 -2.66
CA LYS A 144 8.72 16.27 -2.90
C LYS A 144 9.88 15.34 -2.66
N GLN A 145 9.71 14.32 -1.82
CA GLN A 145 10.73 13.31 -1.53
C GLN A 145 10.93 12.30 -2.68
N ARG A 146 10.01 12.29 -3.66
CA ARG A 146 10.05 11.40 -4.81
C ARG A 146 10.92 11.96 -5.94
N GLU A 147 12.25 12.06 -5.69
CA GLU A 147 13.21 12.45 -6.74
C GLU A 147 13.40 11.33 -7.79
N LYS A 148 13.32 10.08 -7.35
CA LYS A 148 13.34 8.85 -8.15
C LYS A 148 12.24 7.93 -7.67
N HIS A 149 11.88 6.96 -8.50
CA HIS A 149 11.01 5.87 -8.08
C HIS A 149 11.70 5.03 -7.01
N SER A 150 10.97 4.72 -5.96
CA SER A 150 11.36 3.81 -4.89
C SER A 150 10.11 3.13 -4.41
N ALA A 151 10.11 1.81 -4.38
CA ALA A 151 8.94 1.06 -3.96
C ALA A 151 8.44 1.53 -2.57
N THR A 152 9.34 1.87 -1.65
CA THR A 152 8.96 2.37 -0.31
C THR A 152 8.19 3.69 -0.39
N ILE A 153 8.74 4.70 -1.09
CA ILE A 153 8.11 6.02 -1.19
C ILE A 153 6.80 5.92 -1.99
N ASP A 154 6.82 5.15 -3.09
CA ASP A 154 5.66 5.00 -3.98
C ASP A 154 4.52 4.27 -3.27
N THR A 155 4.81 3.25 -2.44
CA THR A 155 3.81 2.57 -1.61
C THR A 155 3.20 3.51 -0.56
N GLU A 156 4.00 4.36 0.11
CA GLU A 156 3.49 5.35 1.08
C GLU A 156 2.57 6.38 0.41
N LEU A 157 2.98 6.91 -0.75
CA LEU A 157 2.17 7.84 -1.52
C LEU A 157 0.90 7.17 -2.03
N LEU A 158 1.02 5.93 -2.52
CA LEU A 158 -0.10 5.15 -3.02
C LEU A 158 -1.14 4.85 -1.94
N ALA A 159 -0.71 4.53 -0.72
CA ALA A 159 -1.61 4.33 0.41
C ALA A 159 -2.46 5.58 0.67
N ARG A 160 -1.84 6.77 0.68
CA ARG A 160 -2.54 8.04 0.83
C ARG A 160 -3.49 8.33 -0.34
N VAL A 161 -3.03 8.13 -1.57
CA VAL A 161 -3.83 8.30 -2.79
C VAL A 161 -5.04 7.35 -2.78
N TYR A 162 -4.87 6.10 -2.37
CA TYR A 162 -5.96 5.14 -2.28
C TYR A 162 -7.03 5.56 -1.29
N ILE A 163 -6.65 6.05 -0.11
CA ILE A 163 -7.59 6.59 0.89
C ILE A 163 -8.44 7.72 0.31
N GLU A 164 -7.82 8.66 -0.42
CA GLU A 164 -8.54 9.75 -1.08
C GLU A 164 -9.43 9.25 -2.24
N LEU A 165 -8.94 8.28 -3.04
CA LEU A 165 -9.73 7.67 -4.11
C LEU A 165 -11.00 6.99 -3.58
N MET A 166 -10.94 6.42 -2.40
CA MET A 166 -12.07 5.73 -1.78
C MET A 166 -12.96 6.67 -0.96
N ASP A 167 -12.69 7.99 -0.94
CA ASP A 167 -13.37 9.00 -0.13
C ASP A 167 -13.45 8.61 1.37
N ALA A 168 -12.45 7.84 1.82
CA ALA A 168 -12.48 7.21 3.14
C ALA A 168 -12.30 8.22 4.29
N ARG A 169 -11.79 9.42 4.02
CA ARG A 169 -11.69 10.49 5.03
C ARG A 169 -13.05 10.97 5.48
N GLU A 170 -14.01 11.11 4.58
CA GLU A 170 -15.37 11.52 4.92
C GLU A 170 -16.08 10.45 5.76
N LEU A 171 -15.88 9.17 5.41
CA LEU A 171 -16.43 8.05 6.18
C LEU A 171 -15.85 7.97 7.60
N SER A 172 -14.58 8.27 7.82
CA SER A 172 -13.96 8.25 9.15
C SER A 172 -14.45 9.40 10.05
N LEU A 173 -14.72 10.57 9.47
CA LEU A 173 -15.28 11.71 10.19
C LEU A 173 -16.75 11.46 10.60
N ASP A 174 -17.54 10.83 9.74
CA ASP A 174 -18.93 10.47 10.05
C ASP A 174 -19.04 9.42 11.16
N LEU A 175 -18.13 8.46 11.22
CA LEU A 175 -18.08 7.45 12.29
C LEU A 175 -17.66 8.06 13.63
N SER A 176 -16.74 9.03 13.63
CA SER A 176 -16.32 9.73 14.84
C SER A 176 -17.40 10.67 15.38
N SER A 177 -18.26 11.23 14.52
CA SER A 177 -19.37 12.10 14.92
C SER A 177 -20.57 11.33 15.48
N LYS A 178 -20.73 10.05 15.13
CA LYS A 178 -21.83 9.20 15.63
C LYS A 178 -21.54 8.51 16.96
N SER A 179 -20.33 8.60 17.50
CA SER A 179 -19.96 7.96 18.77
C SER A 179 -20.08 8.84 20.02
N VAL A 180 -20.65 10.03 19.92
CA VAL A 180 -20.88 10.91 21.08
C VAL A 180 -22.37 11.29 21.19
N THR A 181 -23.21 10.33 21.49
CA THR A 181 -24.44 10.55 22.24
C THR A 181 -24.41 9.66 23.47
N VAL A 182 -23.66 10.08 24.47
CA VAL A 182 -23.88 9.59 25.83
C VAL A 182 -25.06 10.35 26.39
N ASP A 183 -26.23 9.78 26.16
CA ASP A 183 -27.45 10.18 26.87
C ASP A 183 -27.39 9.47 28.22
N SER A 184 -27.02 10.20 29.26
CA SER A 184 -27.35 9.86 30.65
C SER A 184 -26.95 10.98 31.59
N THR A 185 -27.84 11.97 31.71
CA THR A 185 -27.92 12.73 32.93
C THR A 185 -28.79 11.97 33.93
N PRO A 186 -28.26 11.48 35.05
CA PRO A 186 -29.11 11.02 36.14
C PRO A 186 -29.68 12.28 36.80
N SER A 187 -30.99 12.46 36.68
CA SER A 187 -31.74 13.42 37.46
C SER A 187 -31.66 13.02 38.93
N PHE A 188 -30.87 13.74 39.73
CA PHE A 188 -30.92 13.67 41.17
C PHE A 188 -32.17 14.41 41.66
N ASP A 189 -33.13 13.62 42.14
CA ASP A 189 -34.35 14.09 42.78
C ASP A 189 -33.98 14.61 44.21
N THR A 190 -33.95 15.95 44.37
CA THR A 190 -33.58 16.66 45.60
C THR A 190 -34.75 16.87 46.56
N GLU A 191 -35.91 16.18 46.43
CA GLU A 191 -37.07 16.37 47.30
C GLU A 191 -37.20 15.39 48.48
N LYS A 192 -36.22 14.57 48.81
CA LYS A 192 -36.34 13.63 49.97
C LYS A 192 -35.42 13.90 51.15
N ILE A 193 -34.90 15.12 51.30
CA ILE A 193 -34.16 15.51 52.52
C ILE A 193 -34.83 16.72 53.19
N LYS A 194 -36.09 16.62 53.57
CA LYS A 194 -36.72 17.44 54.59
C LYS A 194 -37.81 16.61 55.22
N ASN A 195 -37.45 15.83 56.23
CA ASN A 195 -38.30 15.38 57.33
C ASN A 195 -37.63 14.21 58.09
N ARG A 196 -36.62 14.54 58.90
CA ARG A 196 -36.26 13.79 60.09
C ARG A 196 -35.51 14.70 61.03
N ASN A 197 -36.30 15.50 61.77
CA ASN A 197 -35.95 15.99 63.09
C ASN A 197 -37.26 16.16 63.80
N LEU A 198 -37.59 15.24 64.62
CA LEU A 198 -38.22 15.28 65.94
C LEU A 198 -38.21 13.86 66.50
#